data_2b45c64321015948dd3f12567488ce2c
#
_entry.id   2b45c64321015948dd3f12567488ce2c
#
_cell.length_a   1.000
_cell.length_b   1.000
_cell.length_c   1.000
_cell.angle_alpha   90.00
_cell.angle_beta   90.00
_cell.angle_gamma   90.00
#
_symmetry.space_group_name_H-M   'P 1'
#
loop_
_entity.id
_entity.type
_entity.pdbx_description
1 polymer ?
#
loop_
_entity_poly.entity_id
_entity_poly.type
_entity_poly.pdbx_seq_one_letter_code
_entity_poly.pdbx_strand_id
1 'polypeptide(L)'
;MRLTVRKMQPQDYSDCWNVQHSNHTEPETHLYSLELWKFLCDMMSDSFVVCDGKIVVGYWLGFLKVNPHEPELDVWCLAIDVCTHADYREQGVMDLIMPHATAYHPRIYAYTQKGNTAAEGIMTKWGFNKGEYYPDTNNHYWSFENVS
;
A
#
# COMPACT_ATOMS: atom_id res chain seq x y z
N MET A 1 9.05 1.66 22.00
CA MET A 1 8.30 1.30 20.79
C MET A 1 9.16 0.39 19.92
N ARG A 2 8.65 -0.78 19.58
CA ARG A 2 9.35 -1.75 18.73
C ARG A 2 8.48 -2.08 17.51
N LEU A 3 8.91 -1.62 16.35
CA LEU A 3 8.19 -1.85 15.10
C LEU A 3 8.74 -3.06 14.37
N THR A 4 7.86 -3.95 13.94
CA THR A 4 8.21 -5.13 13.15
C THR A 4 7.31 -5.24 11.94
N VAL A 5 7.82 -5.85 10.87
CA VAL A 5 7.06 -6.07 9.63
C VAL A 5 6.79 -7.55 9.46
N ARG A 6 5.58 -7.88 9.04
CA ARG A 6 5.21 -9.24 8.65
C ARG A 6 4.14 -9.23 7.57
N LYS A 7 3.87 -10.39 7.00
CA LYS A 7 2.77 -10.51 6.04
C LYS A 7 1.41 -10.31 6.73
N MET A 8 0.48 -9.73 6.00
CA MET A 8 -0.90 -9.56 6.44
C MET A 8 -1.55 -10.93 6.66
N GLN A 9 -2.33 -11.05 7.73
CA GLN A 9 -3.05 -12.26 8.11
C GLN A 9 -4.54 -11.95 8.24
N PRO A 10 -5.43 -12.97 8.13
CA PRO A 10 -6.87 -12.75 8.20
C PRO A 10 -7.34 -11.97 9.43
N GLN A 11 -6.74 -12.23 10.59
CA GLN A 11 -7.12 -11.58 11.84
C GLN A 11 -6.74 -10.10 11.94
N ASP A 12 -5.98 -9.57 10.96
CA ASP A 12 -5.52 -8.17 11.00
C ASP A 12 -6.61 -7.16 10.61
N TYR A 13 -7.78 -7.60 10.20
CA TYR A 13 -8.82 -6.74 9.63
C TYR A 13 -9.27 -5.61 10.57
N SER A 14 -9.43 -5.90 11.84
CA SER A 14 -9.87 -4.91 12.82
C SER A 14 -8.83 -3.79 13.00
N ASP A 15 -7.56 -4.17 13.11
CA ASP A 15 -6.47 -3.21 13.25
C ASP A 15 -6.28 -2.39 11.96
N CYS A 16 -6.38 -3.04 10.79
CA CYS A 16 -6.28 -2.33 9.51
C CYS A 16 -7.40 -1.30 9.36
N TRP A 17 -8.61 -1.66 9.78
CA TRP A 17 -9.74 -0.72 9.83
C TRP A 17 -9.40 0.49 10.72
N ASN A 18 -8.85 0.24 11.91
CA ASN A 18 -8.43 1.30 12.82
C ASN A 18 -7.35 2.20 12.21
N VAL A 19 -6.36 1.61 11.54
CA VAL A 19 -5.29 2.35 10.87
C VAL A 19 -5.86 3.29 9.81
N GLN A 20 -6.71 2.76 8.93
CA GLN A 20 -7.31 3.56 7.87
C GLN A 20 -8.19 4.67 8.43
N HIS A 21 -9.08 4.34 9.37
CA HIS A 21 -10.05 5.28 9.92
C HIS A 21 -9.43 6.26 10.92
N SER A 22 -8.19 6.06 11.36
CA SER A 22 -7.48 7.04 12.20
C SER A 22 -7.12 8.31 11.41
N ASN A 23 -7.14 8.25 10.09
CA ASN A 23 -6.80 9.36 9.21
C ASN A 23 -8.07 10.13 8.82
N HIS A 24 -8.49 11.08 9.66
CA HIS A 24 -9.74 11.81 9.52
C HIS A 24 -9.80 12.78 8.33
N THR A 25 -8.71 12.94 7.59
CA THR A 25 -8.66 13.80 6.41
C THR A 25 -9.14 13.11 5.14
N GLU A 26 -9.27 11.77 5.18
CA GLU A 26 -9.74 11.01 4.02
C GLU A 26 -11.25 11.13 3.87
N PRO A 27 -11.76 11.30 2.63
CA PRO A 27 -13.20 11.24 2.38
C PRO A 27 -13.76 9.88 2.81
N GLU A 28 -14.95 9.85 3.42
CA GLU A 28 -15.59 8.59 3.85
C GLU A 28 -15.76 7.59 2.71
N THR A 29 -15.92 8.08 1.49
CA THR A 29 -16.05 7.23 0.29
C THR A 29 -14.79 6.42 -0.02
N HIS A 30 -13.64 6.82 0.53
CA HIS A 30 -12.37 6.11 0.33
C HIS A 30 -12.04 5.18 1.49
N LEU A 31 -12.88 5.15 2.51
CA LEU A 31 -12.69 4.28 3.68
C LEU A 31 -13.43 2.96 3.47
N TYR A 32 -12.77 1.87 3.82
CA TYR A 32 -13.36 0.54 3.71
C TYR A 32 -14.14 0.22 4.99
N SER A 33 -15.27 -0.48 4.84
CA SER A 33 -16.02 -0.99 5.97
C SER A 33 -15.23 -2.10 6.69
N LEU A 34 -15.64 -2.40 7.93
CA LEU A 34 -15.03 -3.49 8.68
C LEU A 34 -15.21 -4.84 7.94
N GLU A 35 -16.37 -5.05 7.33
CA GLU A 35 -16.67 -6.26 6.57
C GLU A 35 -15.77 -6.39 5.32
N LEU A 36 -15.56 -5.27 4.61
CA LEU A 36 -14.65 -5.26 3.47
C LEU A 36 -13.21 -5.56 3.91
N TRP A 37 -12.75 -4.96 5.01
CA TRP A 37 -11.43 -5.25 5.55
C TRP A 37 -11.27 -6.73 5.90
N LYS A 38 -12.29 -7.35 6.47
CA LYS A 38 -12.28 -8.77 6.80
C LYS A 38 -12.08 -9.62 5.52
N PHE A 39 -12.79 -9.28 4.45
CA PHE A 39 -12.64 -9.94 3.16
C PHE A 39 -11.24 -9.72 2.58
N LEU A 40 -10.74 -8.48 2.61
CA LEU A 40 -9.43 -8.13 2.05
C LEU A 40 -8.29 -8.87 2.77
N CYS A 41 -8.32 -8.93 4.10
CA CYS A 41 -7.30 -9.63 4.86
C CYS A 41 -7.30 -11.14 4.61
N ASP A 42 -8.46 -11.72 4.30
CA ASP A 42 -8.55 -13.12 3.90
C ASP A 42 -7.94 -13.38 2.53
N MET A 43 -8.11 -12.44 1.59
CA MET A 43 -7.79 -12.64 0.18
C MET A 43 -6.42 -12.11 -0.24
N MET A 44 -5.85 -11.15 0.50
CA MET A 44 -4.65 -10.43 0.08
C MET A 44 -3.41 -10.83 0.87
N SER A 45 -3.03 -12.11 0.76
CA SER A 45 -1.87 -12.67 1.43
C SER A 45 -0.52 -12.12 0.96
N ASP A 46 -0.50 -11.35 -0.14
CA ASP A 46 0.71 -10.70 -0.66
C ASP A 46 0.92 -9.30 -0.11
N SER A 47 0.17 -8.95 0.91
CA SER A 47 0.22 -7.66 1.59
C SER A 47 1.04 -7.74 2.87
N PHE A 48 1.41 -6.57 3.40
CA PHE A 48 2.27 -6.47 4.59
C PHE A 48 1.67 -5.55 5.63
N VAL A 49 2.01 -5.79 6.88
CA VAL A 49 1.65 -4.92 8.00
C VAL A 49 2.88 -4.58 8.83
N VAL A 50 2.84 -3.42 9.48
CA VAL A 50 3.81 -3.02 10.49
C VAL A 50 3.10 -3.06 11.84
N CYS A 51 3.74 -3.70 12.81
CA CYS A 51 3.19 -3.87 14.15
C CYS A 51 4.04 -3.15 15.19
N ASP A 52 3.38 -2.54 16.16
CA ASP A 52 3.97 -2.12 17.42
C ASP A 52 3.52 -3.18 18.46
N GLY A 53 4.43 -4.10 18.79
CA GLY A 53 4.04 -5.26 19.57
C GLY A 53 3.02 -6.11 18.82
N LYS A 54 1.80 -6.23 19.37
CA LYS A 54 0.72 -7.02 18.78
C LYS A 54 -0.27 -6.19 17.96
N ILE A 55 -0.10 -4.88 17.91
CA ILE A 55 -1.04 -3.97 17.27
C ILE A 55 -0.50 -3.58 15.90
N VAL A 56 -1.32 -3.71 14.86
CA VAL A 56 -0.98 -3.22 13.52
C VAL A 56 -1.09 -1.70 13.50
N VAL A 57 -0.03 -1.03 13.07
CA VAL A 57 0.03 0.44 13.02
C VAL A 57 0.26 0.99 11.60
N GLY A 58 0.42 0.10 10.63
CA GLY A 58 0.53 0.47 9.23
C GLY A 58 0.33 -0.73 8.34
N TYR A 59 -0.04 -0.49 7.09
CA TYR A 59 -0.23 -1.57 6.12
C TYR A 59 0.17 -1.13 4.71
N TRP A 60 0.48 -2.13 3.90
CA TRP A 60 0.71 -2.03 2.47
C TRP A 60 -0.15 -3.11 1.82
N LEU A 61 -1.19 -2.70 1.11
CA LEU A 61 -2.21 -3.58 0.55
C LEU A 61 -2.00 -3.73 -0.94
N GLY A 62 -1.76 -4.96 -1.40
CA GLY A 62 -1.55 -5.23 -2.81
C GLY A 62 -1.98 -6.63 -3.20
N PHE A 63 -2.18 -6.85 -4.49
CA PHE A 63 -2.53 -8.17 -5.01
C PHE A 63 -1.94 -8.38 -6.40
N LEU A 64 -1.75 -9.63 -6.77
CA LEU A 64 -1.18 -10.00 -8.05
C LEU A 64 -2.22 -9.91 -9.18
N LYS A 65 -1.84 -9.28 -10.29
CA LYS A 65 -2.66 -9.24 -11.49
C LYS A 65 -1.82 -8.87 -12.71
N VAL A 66 -2.38 -9.05 -13.89
CA VAL A 66 -1.75 -8.58 -15.12
C VAL A 66 -1.78 -7.05 -15.13
N ASN A 67 -0.65 -6.42 -15.45
CA ASN A 67 -0.56 -4.97 -15.58
C ASN A 67 -1.04 -4.58 -16.99
N PRO A 68 -2.15 -3.81 -17.11
CA PRO A 68 -2.69 -3.44 -18.41
C PRO A 68 -1.78 -2.53 -19.24
N HIS A 69 -0.80 -1.88 -18.60
CA HIS A 69 0.18 -1.03 -19.29
C HIS A 69 1.33 -1.84 -19.88
N GLU A 70 1.56 -3.05 -19.39
CA GLU A 70 2.62 -3.95 -19.85
C GLU A 70 2.12 -5.40 -19.86
N PRO A 71 1.12 -5.71 -20.71
CA PRO A 71 0.43 -6.99 -20.64
C PRO A 71 1.26 -8.19 -21.11
N GLU A 72 2.38 -7.95 -21.78
CA GLU A 72 3.29 -9.02 -22.27
C GLU A 72 4.26 -9.51 -21.19
N LEU A 73 4.37 -8.78 -20.07
CA LEU A 73 5.23 -9.20 -18.96
C LEU A 73 4.46 -10.11 -18.00
N ASP A 74 5.22 -10.73 -17.10
CA ASP A 74 4.66 -11.57 -16.05
C ASP A 74 3.75 -10.78 -15.11
N VAL A 75 3.10 -11.51 -14.21
CA VAL A 75 2.18 -10.93 -13.25
C VAL A 75 2.89 -9.87 -12.38
N TRP A 76 2.21 -8.73 -12.22
CA TRP A 76 2.64 -7.62 -11.39
C TRP A 76 1.85 -7.61 -10.09
N CYS A 77 2.37 -6.93 -9.08
CA CYS A 77 1.58 -6.62 -7.88
C CYS A 77 1.01 -5.21 -8.03
N LEU A 78 -0.31 -5.09 -7.94
CA LEU A 78 -0.96 -3.78 -7.88
C LEU A 78 -1.06 -3.36 -6.42
N ALA A 79 -0.35 -2.28 -6.06
CA ALA A 79 -0.47 -1.67 -4.72
C ALA A 79 -1.69 -0.76 -4.72
N ILE A 80 -2.70 -1.11 -3.92
CA ILE A 80 -3.98 -0.40 -3.94
C ILE A 80 -4.16 0.57 -2.79
N ASP A 81 -3.49 0.33 -1.66
CA ASP A 81 -3.60 1.24 -0.51
C ASP A 81 -2.41 1.05 0.41
N VAL A 82 -1.91 2.17 0.94
CA VAL A 82 -0.78 2.21 1.87
C VAL A 82 -1.13 3.23 2.94
N CYS A 83 -1.06 2.86 4.20
CA CYS A 83 -1.49 3.75 5.26
C CYS A 83 -0.71 3.53 6.55
N THR A 84 -0.44 4.62 7.27
CA THR A 84 0.13 4.62 8.61
C THR A 84 -0.91 5.19 9.58
N HIS A 85 -1.07 4.55 10.74
CA HIS A 85 -1.93 5.08 11.80
C HIS A 85 -1.53 6.52 12.14
N ALA A 86 -2.51 7.39 12.35
CA ALA A 86 -2.28 8.81 12.58
C ALA A 86 -1.29 9.09 13.73
N ASP A 87 -1.33 8.28 14.80
CA ASP A 87 -0.45 8.44 15.96
C ASP A 87 0.99 7.96 15.69
N TYR A 88 1.24 7.29 14.57
CA TYR A 88 2.54 6.73 14.21
C TYR A 88 3.18 7.40 13.01
N ARG A 89 2.62 8.51 12.55
CA ARG A 89 3.19 9.27 11.44
C ARG A 89 4.56 9.84 11.83
N GLU A 90 5.43 9.97 10.84
CA GLU A 90 6.78 10.51 11.00
C GLU A 90 7.69 9.64 11.89
N GLN A 91 7.31 8.38 12.10
CA GLN A 91 8.12 7.42 12.87
C GLN A 91 8.73 6.33 12.00
N GLY A 92 8.76 6.52 10.69
CA GLY A 92 9.42 5.61 9.76
C GLY A 92 8.67 4.33 9.46
N VAL A 93 7.34 4.28 9.66
CA VAL A 93 6.54 3.07 9.42
C VAL A 93 6.63 2.62 7.96
N MET A 94 6.47 3.56 7.01
CA MET A 94 6.58 3.23 5.58
C MET A 94 8.01 2.85 5.19
N ASP A 95 9.00 3.45 5.81
CA ASP A 95 10.41 3.11 5.56
C ASP A 95 10.74 1.68 5.99
N LEU A 96 9.98 1.11 6.91
CA LEU A 96 10.12 -0.29 7.30
C LEU A 96 9.41 -1.23 6.34
N ILE A 97 8.22 -0.87 5.89
CA ILE A 97 7.38 -1.77 5.09
C ILE A 97 7.80 -1.82 3.61
N MET A 98 8.22 -0.70 3.03
CA MET A 98 8.55 -0.64 1.61
C MET A 98 9.68 -1.57 1.19
N PRO A 99 10.78 -1.73 1.96
CA PRO A 99 11.81 -2.70 1.60
C PRO A 99 11.29 -4.14 1.52
N HIS A 100 10.34 -4.50 2.38
CA HIS A 100 9.73 -5.83 2.34
C HIS A 100 8.87 -6.00 1.09
N ALA A 101 8.05 -5.00 0.75
CA ALA A 101 7.21 -5.06 -0.43
C ALA A 101 8.03 -5.14 -1.73
N THR A 102 9.05 -4.29 -1.85
CA THR A 102 9.89 -4.24 -3.06
C THR A 102 10.83 -5.45 -3.20
N ALA A 103 11.20 -6.08 -2.08
CA ALA A 103 11.99 -7.32 -2.13
C ALA A 103 11.12 -8.53 -2.47
N TYR A 104 9.89 -8.55 -1.99
CA TYR A 104 8.97 -9.66 -2.22
C TYR A 104 8.35 -9.62 -3.61
N HIS A 105 8.00 -8.43 -4.10
CA HIS A 105 7.37 -8.24 -5.40
C HIS A 105 8.38 -7.61 -6.37
N PRO A 106 8.89 -8.35 -7.36
CA PRO A 106 9.86 -7.80 -8.31
C PRO A 106 9.26 -6.76 -9.26
N ARG A 107 7.93 -6.79 -9.44
CA ARG A 107 7.22 -5.82 -10.29
C ARG A 107 5.98 -5.32 -9.57
N ILE A 108 5.93 -4.00 -9.34
CA ILE A 108 4.83 -3.34 -8.65
C ILE A 108 4.34 -2.18 -9.52
N TYR A 109 3.02 -2.02 -9.64
CA TYR A 109 2.47 -0.81 -10.21
C TYR A 109 1.39 -0.23 -9.29
N ALA A 110 1.16 1.05 -9.42
CA ALA A 110 0.24 1.78 -8.55
C ALA A 110 -0.24 3.05 -9.23
N TYR A 111 -1.24 3.67 -8.63
CA TYR A 111 -1.78 4.94 -9.06
C TYR A 111 -1.81 5.91 -7.89
N THR A 112 -1.45 7.18 -8.15
CA THR A 112 -1.60 8.25 -7.16
C THR A 112 -2.46 9.36 -7.75
N GLN A 113 -3.31 9.95 -6.94
CA GLN A 113 -4.09 11.11 -7.38
C GLN A 113 -3.16 12.30 -7.61
N LYS A 114 -3.44 13.08 -8.65
CA LYS A 114 -2.72 14.32 -8.93
C LYS A 114 -2.82 15.25 -7.72
N GLY A 115 -1.69 15.74 -7.27
CA GLY A 115 -1.63 16.62 -6.11
C GLY A 115 -1.44 15.94 -4.77
N ASN A 116 -1.45 14.60 -4.74
CA ASN A 116 -1.13 13.85 -3.53
C ASN A 116 0.39 13.79 -3.36
N THR A 117 0.96 14.88 -2.83
CA THR A 117 2.42 15.02 -2.71
C THR A 117 3.03 14.01 -1.76
N ALA A 118 2.29 13.58 -0.72
CA ALA A 118 2.78 12.57 0.22
C ALA A 118 2.98 11.22 -0.48
N ALA A 119 1.99 10.77 -1.25
CA ALA A 119 2.08 9.51 -2.00
C ALA A 119 3.18 9.58 -3.06
N GLU A 120 3.26 10.67 -3.82
CA GLU A 120 4.30 10.86 -4.83
C GLU A 120 5.70 10.86 -4.22
N GLY A 121 5.85 11.46 -3.04
CA GLY A 121 7.12 11.45 -2.30
C GLY A 121 7.55 10.05 -1.91
N ILE A 122 6.63 9.21 -1.43
CA ILE A 122 6.92 7.81 -1.10
C ILE A 122 7.33 7.04 -2.35
N MET A 123 6.60 7.17 -3.44
CA MET A 123 6.91 6.48 -4.70
C MET A 123 8.29 6.86 -5.22
N THR A 124 8.61 8.15 -5.24
CA THR A 124 9.91 8.65 -5.69
C THR A 124 11.05 8.14 -4.81
N LYS A 125 10.87 8.23 -3.50
CA LYS A 125 11.87 7.77 -2.53
C LYS A 125 12.24 6.31 -2.72
N TRP A 126 11.27 5.46 -3.04
CA TRP A 126 11.47 4.02 -3.14
C TRP A 126 11.75 3.54 -4.57
N GLY A 127 12.08 4.46 -5.47
CA GLY A 127 12.59 4.12 -6.80
C GLY A 127 11.51 3.80 -7.84
N PHE A 128 10.27 4.18 -7.59
CA PHE A 128 9.22 4.03 -8.60
C PHE A 128 9.38 5.07 -9.70
N ASN A 129 9.09 4.67 -10.92
CA ASN A 129 9.09 5.54 -12.08
C ASN A 129 7.69 6.12 -12.28
N LYS A 130 7.61 7.46 -12.35
CA LYS A 130 6.36 8.16 -12.62
C LYS A 130 6.01 8.03 -14.10
N GLY A 131 4.84 7.50 -14.40
CA GLY A 131 4.35 7.31 -15.74
C GLY A 131 3.34 8.37 -16.17
N GLU A 132 2.43 7.99 -17.06
CA GLU A 132 1.45 8.89 -17.64
C GLU A 132 0.41 9.35 -16.64
N TYR A 133 -0.13 10.55 -16.89
CA TYR A 133 -1.28 11.07 -16.20
C TYR A 133 -2.55 10.72 -16.98
N TYR A 134 -3.56 10.22 -16.27
CA TYR A 134 -4.86 9.85 -16.84
C TYR A 134 -5.93 10.81 -16.34
N PRO A 135 -6.40 11.76 -17.22
CA PRO A 135 -7.38 12.78 -16.79
C PRO A 135 -8.72 12.21 -16.32
N ASP A 136 -9.14 11.08 -16.89
CA ASP A 136 -10.43 10.47 -16.58
C ASP A 136 -10.56 10.07 -15.12
N THR A 137 -9.45 9.63 -14.52
CA THR A 137 -9.40 9.19 -13.12
C THR A 137 -8.64 10.17 -12.23
N ASN A 138 -8.02 11.19 -12.82
CA ASN A 138 -7.13 12.14 -12.12
C ASN A 138 -5.96 11.47 -11.44
N ASN A 139 -5.42 10.42 -12.06
CA ASN A 139 -4.34 9.61 -11.51
C ASN A 139 -3.08 9.64 -12.37
N HIS A 140 -1.92 9.55 -11.71
CA HIS A 140 -0.66 9.18 -12.33
C HIS A 140 -0.41 7.70 -12.15
N TYR A 141 0.12 7.07 -13.20
CA TYR A 141 0.61 5.69 -13.17
C TYR A 141 2.05 5.67 -12.66
N TRP A 142 2.38 4.70 -11.82
CA TRP A 142 3.74 4.47 -11.31
C TRP A 142 4.10 3.01 -11.49
N SER A 143 5.38 2.75 -11.77
CA SER A 143 5.88 1.39 -11.89
C SER A 143 7.22 1.22 -11.19
N PHE A 144 7.45 0.01 -10.69
CA PHE A 144 8.71 -0.39 -10.06
C PHE A 144 9.08 -1.77 -10.58
N GLU A 145 10.34 -1.92 -11.01
CA GLU A 145 10.90 -3.21 -11.37
C GLU A 145 12.23 -3.41 -10.68
N ASN A 146 12.35 -4.50 -9.94
CA ASN A 146 13.60 -4.94 -9.34
C ASN A 146 14.12 -6.10 -10.18
N VAL A 147 14.77 -5.77 -11.29
CA VAL A 147 15.37 -6.72 -12.21
C VAL A 147 16.88 -6.74 -11.98
N SER A 148 17.31 -7.53 -11.07
CA SER A 148 18.73 -7.74 -10.83
C SER A 148 19.20 -9.02 -11.52
#